data_77bb0ff7a21733c6cba508a890666134
#
_entry.id   77bb0ff7a21733c6cba508a890666134
#
_cell.length_a   1.000
_cell.length_b   1.000
_cell.length_c   1.000
_cell.angle_alpha   90.00
_cell.angle_beta   90.00
_cell.angle_gamma   90.00
#
_symmetry.space_group_name_H-M   'P 1'
#
loop_
_entity.id
_entity.type
_entity.pdbx_description
1 polymer ?
#
loop_
_entity_poly.entity_id
_entity_poly.type
_entity_poly.pdbx_seq_one_letter_code
_entity_poly.pdbx_strand_id
1 'polypeptide(L)'
;MTACARKKVLLMILDGWGIGRGDRADVIGSVRPQRLGEFAAKYPHAELRTDGENVGLPDGQMGNSEVGHLNIGAGRVLYQDLVKINRAVADGSIGDNPEVKALIDHCLETGCALHVMGLLSDGGVHSLNSHMYAFLRLAKAAGLEKVYVHGFLDGRDTDPKSGEGFVKDLLAEMARPDTAGELVSLVGRYWAMDRDKRWERVRRAYDLLVKGVGNPVSDMPDAVRVSYRQGITDEFLEPQYLTDGHGVAVGRIRPHDAVVFVNFRNDRAKELTTVLTQEARPDFEMEPLPLYFCTMTPYDPTYKGLHVLFPKENVVNTIGEWVSAQGLRQLRIAETEKYAHVTFFLNGGREAPYEGEDRILVPSPSVATYDLQPQMSASEVTEKLVEAIATEQYDFICLNFANGDMVGHTGVYDAIEKAVVTVDACAGAVIAAARAHGYEVVQIADHGNADYAVNADGSPNTAHSLNPVPILVVSDRVERVENGVLADVAPTVLTLMGQPIPPEMTGRVLVTMR
;
A
#
# COMPACT_ATOMS: atom_id res chain seq x y z
N MET A 1 14.42 28.98 34.58
CA MET A 1 14.14 27.73 33.90
C MET A 1 15.44 27.29 33.25
N THR A 2 16.09 26.29 33.78
CA THR A 2 17.29 25.68 33.18
C THR A 2 16.85 25.08 31.86
N ALA A 3 17.42 25.56 30.74
CA ALA A 3 17.21 24.98 29.43
C ALA A 3 17.55 23.46 29.53
N CYS A 4 16.56 22.62 29.43
CA CYS A 4 16.77 21.18 29.34
C CYS A 4 17.67 20.96 28.11
N ALA A 5 18.84 20.36 28.28
CA ALA A 5 19.76 20.11 27.19
C ALA A 5 19.02 19.36 26.07
N ARG A 6 19.06 19.88 24.84
CA ARG A 6 18.45 19.27 23.66
C ARG A 6 18.96 17.85 23.54
N LYS A 7 18.05 16.88 23.43
CA LYS A 7 18.38 15.45 23.27
C LYS A 7 18.47 15.16 21.78
N LYS A 8 19.60 14.62 21.38
CA LYS A 8 19.91 14.34 19.97
C LYS A 8 19.71 12.85 19.70
N VAL A 9 19.06 12.52 18.59
CA VAL A 9 18.81 11.13 18.17
C VAL A 9 19.26 10.90 16.74
N LEU A 10 19.96 9.79 16.53
CA LEU A 10 20.30 9.25 15.22
C LEU A 10 19.46 8.00 14.99
N LEU A 11 18.63 8.04 13.95
CA LEU A 11 17.93 6.88 13.39
C LEU A 11 18.80 6.30 12.28
N MET A 12 19.24 5.05 12.46
CA MET A 12 20.05 4.31 11.49
C MET A 12 19.25 3.14 10.94
N ILE A 13 19.02 3.15 9.63
CA ILE A 13 18.29 2.13 8.90
C ILE A 13 19.31 1.27 8.15
N LEU A 14 19.37 0.00 8.47
CA LEU A 14 20.16 -1.02 7.77
C LEU A 14 19.23 -1.71 6.77
N ASP A 15 19.17 -1.19 5.54
CA ASP A 15 18.23 -1.65 4.53
C ASP A 15 18.42 -3.13 4.18
N GLY A 16 17.33 -3.90 4.19
CA GLY A 16 17.38 -5.33 3.92
C GLY A 16 17.99 -6.20 5.03
N TRP A 17 18.08 -5.70 6.28
CA TRP A 17 18.71 -6.39 7.41
C TRP A 17 17.68 -7.09 8.31
N GLY A 18 17.21 -8.28 7.88
CA GLY A 18 16.25 -9.07 8.65
C GLY A 18 16.91 -9.94 9.74
N ILE A 19 16.06 -10.57 10.54
CA ILE A 19 16.43 -11.58 11.52
C ILE A 19 16.13 -12.95 10.92
N GLY A 20 17.15 -13.62 10.41
CA GLY A 20 17.05 -14.93 9.78
C GLY A 20 16.96 -16.07 10.78
N ARG A 21 17.03 -17.30 10.28
CA ARG A 21 16.88 -18.53 11.06
C ARG A 21 18.20 -19.09 11.60
N GLY A 22 19.33 -18.44 11.32
CA GLY A 22 20.67 -18.92 11.69
C GLY A 22 21.12 -20.15 10.88
N ASP A 23 20.47 -20.44 9.76
CA ASP A 23 20.85 -21.48 8.81
C ASP A 23 21.69 -20.91 7.65
N ARG A 24 22.01 -21.75 6.65
CA ARG A 24 22.81 -21.31 5.50
C ARG A 24 22.13 -20.20 4.68
N ALA A 25 20.82 -20.06 4.72
CA ALA A 25 20.13 -19.01 3.99
C ALA A 25 20.31 -17.64 4.65
N ASP A 26 20.58 -17.61 5.94
CA ASP A 26 20.79 -16.42 6.75
C ASP A 26 22.26 -15.97 6.69
N VAL A 27 22.58 -15.07 5.76
CA VAL A 27 23.95 -14.54 5.60
C VAL A 27 24.35 -13.69 6.80
N ILE A 28 23.44 -12.92 7.37
CA ILE A 28 23.68 -12.07 8.54
C ILE A 28 24.05 -12.96 9.75
N GLY A 29 23.24 -13.98 10.01
CA GLY A 29 23.51 -14.96 11.07
C GLY A 29 24.79 -15.75 10.87
N SER A 30 25.15 -16.06 9.61
CA SER A 30 26.38 -16.77 9.25
C SER A 30 27.63 -15.92 9.46
N VAL A 31 27.60 -14.63 9.07
CA VAL A 31 28.69 -13.65 9.26
C VAL A 31 28.90 -13.32 10.74
N ARG A 32 27.83 -13.31 11.53
CA ARG A 32 27.85 -12.90 12.95
C ARG A 32 28.46 -11.52 13.14
N PRO A 33 27.76 -10.46 12.77
CA PRO A 33 28.23 -9.07 12.87
C PRO A 33 28.78 -8.77 14.27
N GLN A 34 30.05 -8.42 14.35
CA GLN A 34 30.73 -8.30 15.65
C GLN A 34 30.40 -6.99 16.36
N ARG A 35 30.43 -5.87 15.60
CA ARG A 35 30.20 -4.55 16.18
C ARG A 35 28.76 -4.36 16.64
N LEU A 36 27.80 -4.69 15.81
CA LEU A 36 26.39 -4.67 16.18
C LEU A 36 26.08 -5.67 17.29
N GLY A 37 26.71 -6.86 17.28
CA GLY A 37 26.58 -7.85 18.34
C GLY A 37 27.10 -7.35 19.70
N GLU A 38 28.20 -6.60 19.73
CA GLU A 38 28.73 -5.97 20.96
C GLU A 38 27.74 -4.94 21.54
N PHE A 39 27.08 -4.15 20.69
CA PHE A 39 26.05 -3.19 21.12
C PHE A 39 24.77 -3.91 21.57
N ALA A 40 24.31 -4.93 20.85
CA ALA A 40 23.13 -5.71 21.22
C ALA A 40 23.33 -6.46 22.56
N ALA A 41 24.54 -6.92 22.86
CA ALA A 41 24.85 -7.54 24.16
C ALA A 41 24.79 -6.56 25.34
N LYS A 42 24.90 -5.24 25.06
CA LYS A 42 25.01 -4.21 26.10
C LYS A 42 23.72 -3.35 26.23
N TYR A 43 23.00 -3.18 25.16
CA TYR A 43 21.86 -2.28 25.10
C TYR A 43 20.56 -3.03 24.78
N PRO A 44 19.40 -2.50 25.22
CA PRO A 44 18.12 -3.14 24.96
C PRO A 44 17.78 -3.17 23.47
N HIS A 45 17.25 -4.31 23.04
CA HIS A 45 16.85 -4.58 21.66
C HIS A 45 15.59 -5.45 21.62
N ALA A 46 14.92 -5.46 20.49
CA ALA A 46 13.68 -6.17 20.22
C ALA A 46 13.52 -6.40 18.71
N GLU A 47 12.32 -6.78 18.28
CA GLU A 47 11.98 -7.09 16.89
C GLU A 47 10.84 -6.21 16.37
N LEU A 48 10.91 -5.84 15.09
CA LEU A 48 9.83 -5.14 14.37
C LEU A 48 9.29 -6.03 13.25
N ARG A 49 7.95 -6.10 13.13
CA ARG A 49 7.29 -6.71 11.97
C ARG A 49 7.25 -5.70 10.82
N THR A 50 7.57 -6.19 9.62
CA THR A 50 7.71 -5.36 8.40
C THR A 50 6.95 -5.92 7.21
N ASP A 51 6.07 -6.89 7.44
CA ASP A 51 5.31 -7.65 6.45
C ASP A 51 3.80 -7.41 6.57
N GLY A 52 3.07 -7.66 5.50
CA GLY A 52 1.62 -7.70 5.47
C GLY A 52 0.97 -6.47 6.11
N GLU A 53 -0.11 -6.67 6.85
CA GLU A 53 -0.87 -5.59 7.49
C GLU A 53 -0.07 -4.78 8.52
N ASN A 54 1.07 -5.30 9.02
CA ASN A 54 1.95 -4.56 9.92
C ASN A 54 2.53 -3.29 9.28
N VAL A 55 2.56 -3.24 7.96
CA VAL A 55 3.02 -2.09 7.16
C VAL A 55 1.96 -1.62 6.16
N GLY A 56 0.72 -2.09 6.28
CA GLY A 56 -0.41 -1.68 5.45
C GLY A 56 -0.51 -2.38 4.09
N LEU A 57 0.22 -3.49 3.92
CA LEU A 57 0.15 -4.38 2.74
C LEU A 57 -0.83 -5.54 2.98
N PRO A 58 -1.29 -6.24 1.94
CA PRO A 58 -2.04 -7.48 2.11
C PRO A 58 -1.27 -8.51 2.93
N ASP A 59 -1.99 -9.35 3.69
CA ASP A 59 -1.39 -10.39 4.51
C ASP A 59 -0.52 -11.35 3.66
N GLY A 60 0.64 -11.75 4.22
CA GLY A 60 1.62 -12.57 3.52
C GLY A 60 2.46 -11.85 2.46
N GLN A 61 2.28 -10.56 2.24
CA GLN A 61 3.11 -9.78 1.34
C GLN A 61 4.35 -9.24 2.07
N MET A 62 5.52 -9.40 1.47
CA MET A 62 6.79 -8.86 1.97
C MET A 62 6.79 -7.34 1.95
N GLY A 63 7.37 -6.72 2.98
CA GLY A 63 7.66 -5.29 3.00
C GLY A 63 8.64 -4.87 1.90
N ASN A 64 8.72 -3.57 1.69
CA ASN A 64 9.69 -2.96 0.78
C ASN A 64 10.12 -1.59 1.31
N SER A 65 11.21 -1.05 0.75
CA SER A 65 11.81 0.18 1.27
C SER A 65 10.87 1.39 1.17
N GLU A 66 10.04 1.50 0.13
CA GLU A 66 9.09 2.61 -0.04
C GLU A 66 8.06 2.62 1.09
N VAL A 67 7.36 1.49 1.26
CA VAL A 67 6.34 1.32 2.29
C VAL A 67 6.96 1.38 3.69
N GLY A 68 8.14 0.77 3.89
CA GLY A 68 8.85 0.78 5.17
C GLY A 68 9.19 2.20 5.62
N HIS A 69 9.89 2.98 4.79
CA HIS A 69 10.27 4.35 5.12
C HIS A 69 9.07 5.28 5.28
N LEU A 70 8.01 5.07 4.49
CA LEU A 70 6.76 5.82 4.60
C LEU A 70 6.09 5.61 5.97
N ASN A 71 6.00 4.36 6.44
CA ASN A 71 5.45 4.03 7.76
C ASN A 71 6.34 4.55 8.91
N ILE A 72 7.67 4.41 8.78
CA ILE A 72 8.64 4.97 9.74
C ILE A 72 8.44 6.48 9.87
N GLY A 73 8.37 7.18 8.75
CA GLY A 73 8.23 8.64 8.73
C GLY A 73 6.88 9.13 9.24
N ALA A 74 5.80 8.43 8.91
CA ALA A 74 4.44 8.77 9.29
C ALA A 74 4.11 8.47 10.76
N GLY A 75 4.85 7.59 11.43
CA GLY A 75 4.56 7.15 12.79
C GLY A 75 3.20 6.47 12.95
N ARG A 76 2.66 5.93 11.86
CA ARG A 76 1.40 5.17 11.79
C ARG A 76 1.42 4.21 10.62
N VAL A 77 0.61 3.15 10.70
CA VAL A 77 0.45 2.22 9.57
C VAL A 77 -0.37 2.90 8.47
N LEU A 78 0.22 3.00 7.28
CA LEU A 78 -0.44 3.56 6.10
C LEU A 78 -0.92 2.41 5.21
N TYR A 79 -2.21 2.09 5.34
CA TYR A 79 -2.81 0.99 4.61
C TYR A 79 -2.95 1.31 3.13
N GLN A 80 -2.56 0.37 2.25
CA GLN A 80 -2.92 0.41 0.84
C GLN A 80 -4.44 0.34 0.66
N ASP A 81 -4.94 0.88 -0.46
CA ASP A 81 -6.39 0.99 -0.72
C ASP A 81 -7.11 -0.35 -0.52
N LEU A 82 -6.56 -1.45 -1.06
CA LEU A 82 -7.13 -2.79 -0.89
C LEU A 82 -7.29 -3.18 0.58
N VAL A 83 -6.24 -3.00 1.39
CA VAL A 83 -6.25 -3.39 2.81
C VAL A 83 -7.18 -2.50 3.61
N LYS A 84 -7.17 -1.18 3.33
CA LYS A 84 -8.06 -0.20 3.96
C LYS A 84 -9.54 -0.56 3.72
N ILE A 85 -9.89 -0.88 2.47
CA ILE A 85 -11.25 -1.26 2.10
C ILE A 85 -11.62 -2.62 2.71
N ASN A 86 -10.72 -3.63 2.63
CA ASN A 86 -10.96 -4.94 3.24
C ASN A 86 -11.26 -4.84 4.72
N ARG A 87 -10.50 -4.04 5.46
CA ARG A 87 -10.73 -3.82 6.90
C ARG A 87 -12.08 -3.16 7.14
N ALA A 88 -12.41 -2.10 6.41
CA ALA A 88 -13.69 -1.40 6.53
C ALA A 88 -14.89 -2.31 6.21
N VAL A 89 -14.74 -3.24 5.28
CA VAL A 89 -15.76 -4.25 4.97
C VAL A 89 -15.85 -5.31 6.07
N ALA A 90 -14.71 -5.80 6.57
CA ALA A 90 -14.66 -6.88 7.56
C ALA A 90 -15.21 -6.46 8.93
N ASP A 91 -14.92 -5.24 9.38
CA ASP A 91 -15.38 -4.70 10.66
C ASP A 91 -16.73 -3.95 10.57
N GLY A 92 -17.27 -3.81 9.34
CA GLY A 92 -18.53 -3.13 9.06
C GLY A 92 -18.45 -1.60 9.03
N SER A 93 -17.28 -0.99 9.30
CA SER A 93 -17.11 0.47 9.33
C SER A 93 -17.31 1.15 7.96
N ILE A 94 -17.34 0.37 6.87
CA ILE A 94 -17.74 0.89 5.55
C ILE A 94 -19.13 1.51 5.59
N GLY A 95 -20.05 1.00 6.41
CA GLY A 95 -21.38 1.57 6.64
C GLY A 95 -21.36 2.91 7.39
N ASP A 96 -20.28 3.22 8.10
CA ASP A 96 -20.08 4.49 8.77
C ASP A 96 -19.39 5.56 7.90
N ASN A 97 -18.91 5.18 6.72
CA ASN A 97 -18.32 6.11 5.78
C ASN A 97 -19.33 7.19 5.37
N PRO A 98 -18.99 8.50 5.49
CA PRO A 98 -19.92 9.59 5.20
C PRO A 98 -20.48 9.57 3.76
N GLU A 99 -19.64 9.22 2.78
CA GLU A 99 -20.06 9.16 1.37
C GLU A 99 -20.96 7.94 1.10
N VAL A 100 -20.77 6.83 1.82
CA VAL A 100 -21.68 5.67 1.75
C VAL A 100 -23.04 6.01 2.36
N LYS A 101 -23.06 6.71 3.51
CA LYS A 101 -24.31 7.21 4.11
C LYS A 101 -25.02 8.15 3.15
N ALA A 102 -24.30 9.11 2.58
CA ALA A 102 -24.87 10.07 1.63
C ALA A 102 -25.42 9.37 0.36
N LEU A 103 -24.77 8.33 -0.14
CA LEU A 103 -25.26 7.51 -1.26
C LEU A 103 -26.59 6.83 -0.90
N ILE A 104 -26.68 6.22 0.26
CA ILE A 104 -27.91 5.53 0.74
C ILE A 104 -29.04 6.56 0.95
N ASP A 105 -28.75 7.67 1.63
CA ASP A 105 -29.72 8.73 1.89
C ASP A 105 -30.25 9.31 0.56
N HIS A 106 -29.39 9.55 -0.43
CA HIS A 106 -29.80 9.98 -1.76
C HIS A 106 -30.79 9.01 -2.41
N CYS A 107 -30.52 7.70 -2.36
CA CYS A 107 -31.44 6.69 -2.90
C CYS A 107 -32.79 6.68 -2.18
N LEU A 108 -32.80 6.81 -0.86
CA LEU A 108 -34.01 6.84 -0.05
C LEU A 108 -34.86 8.09 -0.33
N GLU A 109 -34.21 9.27 -0.42
CA GLU A 109 -34.88 10.54 -0.65
C GLU A 109 -35.49 10.68 -2.05
N THR A 110 -34.74 10.18 -3.06
CA THR A 110 -35.16 10.33 -4.47
C THR A 110 -35.97 9.14 -5.00
N GLY A 111 -35.85 7.97 -4.34
CA GLY A 111 -36.43 6.71 -4.83
C GLY A 111 -35.77 6.18 -6.11
N CYS A 112 -34.58 6.67 -6.45
CA CYS A 112 -33.79 6.21 -7.59
C CYS A 112 -33.27 4.78 -7.39
N ALA A 113 -32.77 4.16 -8.46
CA ALA A 113 -32.11 2.86 -8.37
C ALA A 113 -30.65 3.03 -7.90
N LEU A 114 -30.17 2.05 -7.13
CA LEU A 114 -28.75 1.87 -6.84
C LEU A 114 -28.17 0.82 -7.78
N HIS A 115 -27.14 1.19 -8.52
CA HIS A 115 -26.36 0.31 -9.38
C HIS A 115 -25.00 0.02 -8.73
N VAL A 116 -24.72 -1.26 -8.48
CA VAL A 116 -23.40 -1.72 -8.01
C VAL A 116 -22.69 -2.36 -9.19
N MET A 117 -21.59 -1.77 -9.64
CA MET A 117 -20.87 -2.29 -10.80
C MET A 117 -19.38 -2.48 -10.55
N GLY A 118 -18.78 -3.44 -11.24
CA GLY A 118 -17.33 -3.65 -11.17
C GLY A 118 -16.89 -5.05 -11.54
N LEU A 119 -15.58 -5.30 -11.43
CA LEU A 119 -14.96 -6.57 -11.70
C LEU A 119 -15.41 -7.61 -10.67
N LEU A 120 -16.00 -8.69 -11.12
CA LEU A 120 -16.54 -9.76 -10.30
C LEU A 120 -15.51 -10.90 -10.22
N SER A 121 -14.59 -10.82 -9.29
CA SER A 121 -13.57 -11.84 -9.01
C SER A 121 -12.99 -11.72 -7.61
N ASP A 122 -12.21 -12.70 -7.20
CA ASP A 122 -11.42 -12.71 -5.96
C ASP A 122 -9.93 -12.42 -6.18
N GLY A 123 -9.55 -12.04 -7.39
CA GLY A 123 -8.14 -11.78 -7.76
C GLY A 123 -7.48 -10.63 -7.02
N GLY A 124 -8.27 -9.71 -6.44
CA GLY A 124 -7.74 -8.64 -5.57
C GLY A 124 -6.85 -7.61 -6.24
N VAL A 125 -6.81 -7.55 -7.58
CA VAL A 125 -5.99 -6.59 -8.33
C VAL A 125 -6.74 -5.29 -8.61
N HIS A 126 -8.00 -5.37 -9.00
CA HIS A 126 -8.84 -4.20 -9.34
C HIS A 126 -10.04 -4.06 -8.40
N SER A 127 -10.60 -5.17 -7.93
CA SER A 127 -11.72 -5.24 -7.01
C SER A 127 -11.71 -6.55 -6.24
N LEU A 128 -12.63 -6.70 -5.30
CA LEU A 128 -12.97 -7.99 -4.66
C LEU A 128 -14.48 -8.15 -4.58
N ASN A 129 -14.97 -9.39 -4.76
CA ASN A 129 -16.38 -9.75 -4.60
C ASN A 129 -16.95 -9.30 -3.26
N SER A 130 -16.17 -9.43 -2.17
CA SER A 130 -16.58 -9.04 -0.81
C SER A 130 -16.94 -7.55 -0.71
N HIS A 131 -16.30 -6.69 -1.50
CA HIS A 131 -16.63 -5.27 -1.54
C HIS A 131 -18.01 -5.04 -2.17
N MET A 132 -18.31 -5.71 -3.27
CA MET A 132 -19.64 -5.67 -3.90
C MET A 132 -20.72 -6.19 -2.92
N TYR A 133 -20.48 -7.32 -2.26
CA TYR A 133 -21.41 -7.91 -1.29
C TYR A 133 -21.71 -6.96 -0.12
N ALA A 134 -20.71 -6.19 0.34
CA ALA A 134 -20.90 -5.19 1.40
C ALA A 134 -21.96 -4.14 1.02
N PHE A 135 -21.91 -3.60 -0.20
CA PHE A 135 -22.93 -2.64 -0.68
C PHE A 135 -24.32 -3.28 -0.78
N LEU A 136 -24.42 -4.55 -1.19
CA LEU A 136 -25.72 -5.24 -1.27
C LEU A 136 -26.34 -5.45 0.13
N ARG A 137 -25.50 -5.74 1.15
CA ARG A 137 -25.96 -5.85 2.55
C ARG A 137 -26.37 -4.48 3.11
N LEU A 138 -25.60 -3.44 2.85
CA LEU A 138 -25.94 -2.07 3.27
C LEU A 138 -27.25 -1.60 2.63
N ALA A 139 -27.44 -1.85 1.34
CA ALA A 139 -28.69 -1.56 0.65
C ALA A 139 -29.89 -2.28 1.27
N LYS A 140 -29.73 -3.57 1.64
CA LYS A 140 -30.76 -4.34 2.34
C LYS A 140 -31.08 -3.76 3.73
N ALA A 141 -30.05 -3.48 4.50
CA ALA A 141 -30.20 -2.92 5.85
C ALA A 141 -30.93 -1.56 5.82
N ALA A 142 -30.70 -0.77 4.77
CA ALA A 142 -31.34 0.52 4.53
C ALA A 142 -32.77 0.39 3.94
N GLY A 143 -33.18 -0.79 3.48
CA GLY A 143 -34.51 -1.01 2.87
C GLY A 143 -34.63 -0.53 1.43
N LEU A 144 -33.53 -0.43 0.69
CA LEU A 144 -33.57 -0.10 -0.74
C LEU A 144 -34.21 -1.24 -1.54
N GLU A 145 -35.18 -0.91 -2.40
CA GLU A 145 -35.94 -1.88 -3.18
C GLU A 145 -35.35 -2.09 -4.59
N LYS A 146 -34.76 -1.04 -5.18
CA LYS A 146 -34.20 -1.05 -6.53
C LYS A 146 -32.69 -1.10 -6.49
N VAL A 147 -32.12 -2.30 -6.40
CA VAL A 147 -30.69 -2.54 -6.36
C VAL A 147 -30.29 -3.47 -7.48
N TYR A 148 -29.45 -3.00 -8.39
CA TYR A 148 -29.03 -3.70 -9.58
C TYR A 148 -27.53 -3.91 -9.62
N VAL A 149 -27.08 -5.10 -10.05
CA VAL A 149 -25.66 -5.43 -10.14
C VAL A 149 -25.26 -5.61 -11.59
N HIS A 150 -24.14 -5.02 -11.96
CA HIS A 150 -23.49 -5.14 -13.26
C HIS A 150 -22.10 -5.76 -13.07
N GLY A 151 -21.96 -7.06 -13.35
CA GLY A 151 -20.71 -7.79 -13.17
C GLY A 151 -19.81 -7.69 -14.40
N PHE A 152 -18.53 -7.42 -14.20
CA PHE A 152 -17.50 -7.54 -15.25
C PHE A 152 -16.69 -8.81 -14.95
N LEU A 153 -16.61 -9.76 -15.90
CA LEU A 153 -15.86 -10.99 -15.70
C LEU A 153 -14.37 -10.80 -15.95
N ASP A 154 -13.54 -11.46 -15.15
CA ASP A 154 -12.10 -11.28 -15.08
C ASP A 154 -11.35 -12.12 -16.11
N GLY A 155 -10.97 -13.34 -15.79
CA GLY A 155 -10.23 -14.25 -16.64
C GLY A 155 -8.81 -13.83 -16.99
N ARG A 156 -8.27 -12.80 -16.32
CA ARG A 156 -6.92 -12.27 -16.50
C ARG A 156 -6.11 -12.29 -15.22
N ASP A 157 -6.71 -11.85 -14.12
CA ASP A 157 -6.13 -11.88 -12.78
C ASP A 157 -6.60 -13.14 -12.01
N THR A 158 -7.50 -13.90 -12.60
CA THR A 158 -8.00 -15.21 -12.16
C THR A 158 -8.01 -16.20 -13.34
N ASP A 159 -8.34 -17.47 -13.05
CA ASP A 159 -8.46 -18.49 -14.12
C ASP A 159 -9.44 -18.03 -15.21
N PRO A 160 -9.13 -18.21 -16.51
CA PRO A 160 -9.95 -17.74 -17.62
C PRO A 160 -11.38 -18.28 -17.69
N LYS A 161 -11.71 -19.28 -16.88
CA LYS A 161 -13.05 -19.93 -16.83
C LYS A 161 -13.59 -20.03 -15.41
N SER A 162 -13.19 -19.14 -14.52
CA SER A 162 -13.67 -19.07 -13.12
C SER A 162 -14.96 -18.25 -12.97
N GLY A 163 -15.33 -17.46 -13.97
CA GLY A 163 -16.44 -16.51 -13.90
C GLY A 163 -17.80 -17.13 -13.63
N GLU A 164 -18.08 -18.35 -14.14
CA GLU A 164 -19.33 -19.07 -13.80
C GLU A 164 -19.43 -19.31 -12.28
N GLY A 165 -18.30 -19.64 -11.62
CA GLY A 165 -18.23 -19.81 -10.17
C GLY A 165 -18.55 -18.50 -9.44
N PHE A 166 -17.89 -17.40 -9.81
CA PHE A 166 -18.12 -16.09 -9.20
C PHE A 166 -19.55 -15.59 -9.38
N VAL A 167 -20.17 -15.86 -10.54
CA VAL A 167 -21.58 -15.52 -10.77
C VAL A 167 -22.50 -16.33 -9.84
N LYS A 168 -22.23 -17.63 -9.66
CA LYS A 168 -23.00 -18.47 -8.73
C LYS A 168 -22.83 -18.02 -7.28
N ASP A 169 -21.63 -17.67 -6.87
CA ASP A 169 -21.35 -17.16 -5.52
C ASP A 169 -22.08 -15.84 -5.26
N LEU A 170 -22.10 -14.93 -6.24
CA LEU A 170 -22.87 -13.68 -6.16
C LEU A 170 -24.38 -13.96 -6.03
N LEU A 171 -24.93 -14.86 -6.83
CA LEU A 171 -26.35 -15.23 -6.74
C LEU A 171 -26.69 -15.92 -5.41
N ALA A 172 -25.78 -16.74 -4.87
CA ALA A 172 -25.93 -17.33 -3.55
C ALA A 172 -25.89 -16.26 -2.44
N GLU A 173 -25.03 -15.26 -2.56
CA GLU A 173 -25.00 -14.11 -1.64
C GLU A 173 -26.31 -13.31 -1.73
N MET A 174 -26.83 -13.01 -2.92
CA MET A 174 -28.09 -12.31 -3.12
C MET A 174 -29.31 -13.07 -2.60
N ALA A 175 -29.25 -14.39 -2.53
CA ALA A 175 -30.33 -15.23 -1.98
C ALA A 175 -30.39 -15.17 -0.44
N ARG A 176 -29.43 -14.58 0.23
CA ARG A 176 -29.41 -14.44 1.69
C ARG A 176 -30.46 -13.42 2.15
N PRO A 177 -31.07 -13.61 3.32
CA PRO A 177 -32.12 -12.70 3.83
C PRO A 177 -31.60 -11.29 4.19
N ASP A 178 -30.30 -11.17 4.42
CA ASP A 178 -29.61 -9.92 4.78
C ASP A 178 -28.99 -9.19 3.57
N THR A 179 -29.28 -9.63 2.33
CA THR A 179 -28.75 -9.07 1.10
C THR A 179 -29.87 -8.61 0.17
N ALA A 180 -29.66 -7.50 -0.54
CA ALA A 180 -30.55 -7.02 -1.62
C ALA A 180 -29.83 -7.07 -2.96
N GLY A 181 -30.57 -7.02 -4.05
CA GLY A 181 -30.04 -6.82 -5.38
C GLY A 181 -30.43 -7.90 -6.37
N GLU A 182 -30.29 -7.55 -7.64
CA GLU A 182 -30.54 -8.42 -8.79
C GLU A 182 -29.37 -8.29 -9.78
N LEU A 183 -28.79 -9.41 -10.22
CA LEU A 183 -27.74 -9.42 -11.24
C LEU A 183 -28.40 -9.21 -12.61
N VAL A 184 -28.26 -8.02 -13.17
CA VAL A 184 -28.98 -7.61 -14.38
C VAL A 184 -28.12 -7.58 -15.63
N SER A 185 -26.79 -7.54 -15.50
CA SER A 185 -25.91 -7.62 -16.66
C SER A 185 -24.54 -8.21 -16.36
N LEU A 186 -23.96 -8.87 -17.36
CA LEU A 186 -22.59 -9.38 -17.37
C LEU A 186 -21.88 -8.98 -18.66
N VAL A 187 -20.58 -8.69 -18.56
CA VAL A 187 -19.70 -8.42 -19.71
C VAL A 187 -18.25 -8.72 -19.34
N GLY A 188 -17.44 -9.18 -20.27
CA GLY A 188 -16.01 -9.38 -20.02
C GLY A 188 -15.26 -8.05 -19.84
N ARG A 189 -14.22 -8.07 -19.01
CA ARG A 189 -13.39 -6.89 -18.73
C ARG A 189 -12.70 -6.30 -19.96
N TYR A 190 -12.53 -7.08 -21.02
CA TYR A 190 -12.01 -6.62 -22.30
C TYR A 190 -12.80 -5.44 -22.86
N TRP A 191 -14.12 -5.41 -22.62
CA TRP A 191 -15.05 -4.39 -23.06
C TRP A 191 -15.21 -3.27 -22.02
N ALA A 192 -15.36 -3.64 -20.75
CA ALA A 192 -15.72 -2.70 -19.69
C ALA A 192 -14.50 -2.02 -19.02
N MET A 193 -13.29 -2.55 -19.21
CA MET A 193 -12.11 -2.13 -18.48
C MET A 193 -10.92 -1.87 -19.43
N ASP A 194 -11.16 -1.24 -20.56
CA ASP A 194 -10.11 -0.73 -21.45
C ASP A 194 -9.33 0.40 -20.76
N ARG A 195 -8.07 0.62 -21.17
CA ARG A 195 -7.20 1.71 -20.71
C ARG A 195 -6.37 2.32 -21.83
N ASP A 196 -6.62 1.89 -23.06
CA ASP A 196 -5.83 2.25 -24.24
C ASP A 196 -6.64 3.15 -25.21
N LYS A 197 -7.74 3.76 -24.69
CA LYS A 197 -8.65 4.64 -25.43
C LYS A 197 -9.30 3.97 -26.65
N ARG A 198 -9.58 2.69 -26.53
CA ARG A 198 -10.32 1.94 -27.54
C ARG A 198 -11.82 2.09 -27.31
N TRP A 199 -12.34 3.24 -27.67
CA TRP A 199 -13.72 3.66 -27.39
C TRP A 199 -14.76 2.70 -28.00
N GLU A 200 -14.44 2.02 -29.09
CA GLU A 200 -15.27 0.97 -29.68
C GLU A 200 -15.49 -0.22 -28.73
N ARG A 201 -14.54 -0.50 -27.82
CA ARG A 201 -14.73 -1.52 -26.77
C ARG A 201 -15.59 -0.98 -25.64
N VAL A 202 -15.24 0.20 -25.13
CA VAL A 202 -15.95 0.87 -24.05
C VAL A 202 -17.41 1.08 -24.39
N ARG A 203 -17.71 1.42 -25.66
CA ARG A 203 -19.08 1.55 -26.19
C ARG A 203 -19.92 0.31 -25.93
N ARG A 204 -19.37 -0.91 -26.08
CA ARG A 204 -20.15 -2.15 -25.88
C ARG A 204 -20.61 -2.30 -24.43
N ALA A 205 -19.75 -1.96 -23.47
CA ALA A 205 -20.12 -1.93 -22.06
C ALA A 205 -21.10 -0.78 -21.76
N TYR A 206 -20.84 0.41 -22.30
CA TYR A 206 -21.76 1.55 -22.15
C TYR A 206 -23.16 1.24 -22.72
N ASP A 207 -23.24 0.71 -23.93
CA ASP A 207 -24.52 0.35 -24.58
C ASP A 207 -25.27 -0.71 -23.79
N LEU A 208 -24.56 -1.69 -23.17
CA LEU A 208 -25.15 -2.65 -22.26
C LEU A 208 -25.77 -1.95 -21.04
N LEU A 209 -24.98 -1.14 -20.35
CA LEU A 209 -25.36 -0.52 -19.08
C LEU A 209 -26.48 0.51 -19.23
N VAL A 210 -26.41 1.34 -20.27
CA VAL A 210 -27.32 2.49 -20.46
C VAL A 210 -28.46 2.18 -21.40
N LYS A 211 -28.17 1.51 -22.53
CA LYS A 211 -29.17 1.24 -23.59
C LYS A 211 -29.78 -0.14 -23.52
N GLY A 212 -29.17 -1.06 -22.74
CA GLY A 212 -29.63 -2.47 -22.65
C GLY A 212 -29.38 -3.25 -23.94
N VAL A 213 -28.24 -2.97 -24.60
CA VAL A 213 -27.85 -3.64 -25.85
C VAL A 213 -26.88 -4.77 -25.55
N GLY A 214 -27.23 -5.96 -26.00
CA GLY A 214 -26.45 -7.18 -25.76
C GLY A 214 -27.28 -8.42 -26.09
N ASN A 215 -26.88 -9.56 -25.53
CA ASN A 215 -27.62 -10.82 -25.65
C ASN A 215 -28.62 -10.94 -24.51
N PRO A 216 -29.92 -11.12 -24.77
CA PRO A 216 -30.92 -11.35 -23.73
C PRO A 216 -30.76 -12.75 -23.12
N VAL A 217 -30.76 -12.81 -21.80
CA VAL A 217 -30.64 -14.08 -21.04
C VAL A 217 -31.66 -14.12 -19.91
N SER A 218 -32.03 -15.34 -19.51
CA SER A 218 -32.85 -15.60 -18.33
C SER A 218 -32.06 -16.27 -17.19
N ASP A 219 -30.86 -16.75 -17.49
CA ASP A 219 -29.96 -17.43 -16.55
C ASP A 219 -28.51 -17.00 -16.82
N MET A 220 -27.95 -16.20 -15.92
CA MET A 220 -26.59 -15.64 -16.07
C MET A 220 -25.48 -16.70 -15.99
N PRO A 221 -25.51 -17.70 -15.05
CA PRO A 221 -24.56 -18.81 -15.06
C PRO A 221 -24.58 -19.61 -16.35
N ASP A 222 -25.77 -19.88 -16.92
CA ASP A 222 -25.87 -20.63 -18.18
C ASP A 222 -25.31 -19.82 -19.35
N ALA A 223 -25.52 -18.52 -19.39
CA ALA A 223 -24.95 -17.65 -20.42
C ALA A 223 -23.41 -17.73 -20.43
N VAL A 224 -22.77 -17.72 -19.26
CA VAL A 224 -21.30 -17.89 -19.12
C VAL A 224 -20.86 -19.27 -19.61
N ARG A 225 -21.59 -20.31 -19.22
CA ARG A 225 -21.31 -21.69 -19.66
C ARG A 225 -21.46 -21.86 -21.18
N VAL A 226 -22.47 -21.22 -21.78
CA VAL A 226 -22.65 -21.19 -23.24
C VAL A 226 -21.46 -20.53 -23.93
N SER A 227 -20.98 -19.40 -23.38
CA SER A 227 -19.78 -18.71 -23.87
C SER A 227 -18.54 -19.63 -23.86
N TYR A 228 -18.33 -20.38 -22.79
CA TYR A 228 -17.21 -21.34 -22.70
C TYR A 228 -17.28 -22.44 -23.74
N ARG A 229 -18.50 -22.93 -24.05
CA ARG A 229 -18.69 -23.92 -25.13
C ARG A 229 -18.36 -23.38 -26.52
N GLN A 230 -18.45 -22.06 -26.69
CA GLN A 230 -18.06 -21.36 -27.91
C GLN A 230 -16.57 -20.97 -27.96
N GLY A 231 -15.80 -21.32 -26.91
CA GLY A 231 -14.39 -21.01 -26.79
C GLY A 231 -14.12 -19.58 -26.32
N ILE A 232 -15.13 -18.86 -25.88
CA ILE A 232 -15.02 -17.48 -25.34
C ILE A 232 -14.89 -17.58 -23.82
N THR A 233 -13.77 -17.06 -23.28
CA THR A 233 -13.48 -17.04 -21.86
C THR A 233 -14.01 -15.79 -21.18
N ASP A 234 -13.88 -15.71 -19.85
CA ASP A 234 -14.40 -14.62 -19.01
C ASP A 234 -14.03 -13.24 -19.51
N GLU A 235 -12.74 -13.00 -19.81
CA GLU A 235 -12.23 -11.72 -20.26
C GLU A 235 -12.98 -11.16 -21.48
N PHE A 236 -13.42 -12.05 -22.36
CA PHE A 236 -14.02 -11.70 -23.65
C PHE A 236 -15.54 -11.94 -23.71
N LEU A 237 -16.18 -12.24 -22.56
CA LEU A 237 -17.63 -12.43 -22.52
C LEU A 237 -18.33 -11.25 -23.19
N GLU A 238 -19.12 -11.57 -24.24
CA GLU A 238 -19.94 -10.58 -24.91
C GLU A 238 -21.02 -10.03 -23.97
N PRO A 239 -21.51 -8.77 -24.15
CA PRO A 239 -22.55 -8.18 -23.30
C PRO A 239 -23.79 -9.06 -23.16
N GLN A 240 -24.18 -9.38 -21.92
CA GLN A 240 -25.35 -10.16 -21.54
C GLN A 240 -26.26 -9.33 -20.65
N TYR A 241 -27.58 -9.33 -20.85
CA TYR A 241 -28.53 -8.67 -19.97
C TYR A 241 -29.70 -9.55 -19.58
N LEU A 242 -30.16 -9.37 -18.35
CA LEU A 242 -31.39 -10.02 -17.87
C LEU A 242 -32.61 -9.35 -18.52
N THR A 243 -33.56 -10.17 -19.02
CA THR A 243 -34.77 -9.67 -19.65
C THR A 243 -35.99 -9.86 -18.75
N ASP A 244 -36.95 -8.96 -18.83
CA ASP A 244 -38.23 -8.96 -18.10
C ASP A 244 -39.26 -9.96 -18.65
N GLY A 245 -38.89 -10.85 -19.55
CA GLY A 245 -39.79 -11.75 -20.24
C GLY A 245 -40.51 -11.15 -21.47
N HIS A 246 -40.45 -9.83 -21.67
CA HIS A 246 -40.90 -9.14 -22.88
C HIS A 246 -39.73 -8.74 -23.79
N GLY A 247 -38.52 -9.17 -23.44
CA GLY A 247 -37.30 -8.86 -24.18
C GLY A 247 -36.67 -7.52 -23.82
N VAL A 248 -37.18 -6.84 -22.81
CA VAL A 248 -36.63 -5.54 -22.35
C VAL A 248 -35.58 -5.76 -21.26
N ALA A 249 -34.45 -5.09 -21.38
CA ALA A 249 -33.38 -5.18 -20.39
C ALA A 249 -33.81 -4.60 -19.03
N VAL A 250 -33.66 -5.40 -17.97
CA VAL A 250 -33.92 -5.00 -16.59
C VAL A 250 -32.76 -4.15 -16.07
N GLY A 251 -33.04 -3.19 -15.19
CA GLY A 251 -32.02 -2.49 -14.38
C GLY A 251 -30.99 -1.70 -15.18
N ARG A 252 -31.37 -1.07 -16.30
CA ARG A 252 -30.48 -0.16 -17.03
C ARG A 252 -30.20 1.10 -16.20
N ILE A 253 -28.99 1.64 -16.31
CA ILE A 253 -28.63 2.91 -15.68
C ILE A 253 -29.38 4.06 -16.40
N ARG A 254 -30.10 4.85 -15.64
CA ARG A 254 -30.91 5.97 -16.13
C ARG A 254 -30.41 7.30 -15.54
N PRO A 255 -30.73 8.44 -16.17
CA PRO A 255 -30.49 9.73 -15.56
C PRO A 255 -31.01 9.80 -14.13
N HIS A 256 -30.21 10.37 -13.23
CA HIS A 256 -30.47 10.54 -11.79
C HIS A 256 -30.42 9.26 -10.95
N ASP A 257 -30.05 8.11 -11.50
CA ASP A 257 -29.76 6.92 -10.70
C ASP A 257 -28.43 7.09 -9.93
N ALA A 258 -28.31 6.30 -8.88
CA ALA A 258 -27.09 6.21 -8.09
C ALA A 258 -26.23 5.02 -8.55
N VAL A 259 -24.92 5.24 -8.66
CA VAL A 259 -23.97 4.22 -9.11
C VAL A 259 -22.81 4.14 -8.12
N VAL A 260 -22.41 2.94 -7.72
CA VAL A 260 -21.13 2.69 -7.06
C VAL A 260 -20.27 1.77 -7.92
N PHE A 261 -19.08 2.25 -8.29
CA PHE A 261 -18.10 1.47 -9.04
C PHE A 261 -17.08 0.91 -8.04
N VAL A 262 -17.17 -0.41 -7.76
CA VAL A 262 -16.42 -1.07 -6.67
C VAL A 262 -14.95 -1.33 -6.98
N ASN A 263 -14.47 -1.02 -8.17
CA ASN A 263 -13.05 -1.10 -8.47
C ASN A 263 -12.26 -0.07 -7.65
N PHE A 264 -11.24 -0.53 -6.91
CA PHE A 264 -10.36 0.37 -6.14
C PHE A 264 -9.12 0.80 -6.94
N ARG A 265 -8.70 0.04 -7.95
CA ARG A 265 -7.63 0.43 -8.86
C ARG A 265 -8.18 1.20 -10.05
N ASN A 266 -7.62 2.38 -10.28
CA ASN A 266 -8.19 3.41 -11.15
C ASN A 266 -7.91 3.23 -12.65
N ASP A 267 -6.77 2.62 -13.04
CA ASP A 267 -6.24 2.65 -14.42
C ASP A 267 -7.23 2.13 -15.48
N ARG A 268 -8.03 1.11 -15.14
CA ARG A 268 -9.01 0.48 -16.03
C ARG A 268 -10.46 0.89 -15.75
N ALA A 269 -10.70 1.66 -14.69
CA ALA A 269 -12.04 2.17 -14.39
C ALA A 269 -12.30 3.56 -15.01
N LYS A 270 -11.23 4.26 -15.42
CA LYS A 270 -11.29 5.64 -15.91
C LYS A 270 -12.18 5.80 -17.14
N GLU A 271 -11.98 5.02 -18.18
CA GLU A 271 -12.63 5.25 -19.48
C GLU A 271 -14.15 5.08 -19.42
N LEU A 272 -14.61 4.03 -18.75
CA LEU A 272 -16.06 3.83 -18.56
C LEU A 272 -16.65 4.92 -17.66
N THR A 273 -15.94 5.36 -16.62
CA THR A 273 -16.35 6.49 -15.77
C THR A 273 -16.42 7.78 -16.57
N THR A 274 -15.42 8.04 -17.45
CA THR A 274 -15.38 9.22 -18.32
C THR A 274 -16.65 9.32 -19.14
N VAL A 275 -17.04 8.27 -19.86
CA VAL A 275 -18.19 8.31 -20.78
C VAL A 275 -19.53 8.27 -20.04
N LEU A 276 -19.59 7.75 -18.83
CA LEU A 276 -20.79 7.76 -18.01
C LEU A 276 -21.04 9.12 -17.33
N THR A 277 -19.98 9.89 -17.02
CA THR A 277 -20.12 11.06 -16.12
C THR A 277 -19.43 12.34 -16.56
N GLN A 278 -18.39 12.31 -17.40
CA GLN A 278 -17.51 13.46 -17.64
C GLN A 278 -17.57 14.00 -19.07
N GLU A 279 -17.41 13.14 -20.06
CA GLU A 279 -17.15 13.57 -21.43
C GLU A 279 -17.91 12.73 -22.46
N ALA A 280 -18.64 13.41 -23.34
CA ALA A 280 -19.30 12.79 -24.48
C ALA A 280 -18.30 12.24 -25.50
N ARG A 281 -18.64 11.14 -26.14
CA ARG A 281 -17.95 10.58 -27.30
C ARG A 281 -18.94 10.43 -28.44
N PRO A 282 -19.27 11.54 -29.14
CA PRO A 282 -20.32 11.53 -30.17
C PRO A 282 -20.05 10.54 -31.32
N ASP A 283 -18.78 10.36 -31.72
CA ASP A 283 -18.38 9.37 -32.74
C ASP A 283 -18.71 7.93 -32.35
N PHE A 284 -18.94 7.69 -31.07
CA PHE A 284 -19.29 6.39 -30.48
C PHE A 284 -20.68 6.41 -29.84
N GLU A 285 -21.47 7.47 -30.03
CA GLU A 285 -22.84 7.61 -29.48
C GLU A 285 -22.91 7.40 -27.96
N MET A 286 -21.91 7.88 -27.23
CA MET A 286 -21.85 7.84 -25.76
C MET A 286 -21.97 9.25 -25.21
N GLU A 287 -22.94 9.45 -24.30
CA GLU A 287 -23.24 10.73 -23.65
C GLU A 287 -23.23 10.55 -22.13
N PRO A 288 -22.62 11.47 -21.38
CA PRO A 288 -22.68 11.43 -19.91
C PRO A 288 -24.10 11.57 -19.39
N LEU A 289 -24.39 10.88 -18.29
CA LEU A 289 -25.66 10.96 -17.60
C LEU A 289 -25.51 11.76 -16.30
N PRO A 290 -26.52 12.51 -15.86
CA PRO A 290 -26.53 13.13 -14.53
C PRO A 290 -26.77 12.03 -13.48
N LEU A 291 -25.70 11.45 -12.95
CA LEU A 291 -25.71 10.35 -11.99
C LEU A 291 -25.20 10.81 -10.62
N TYR A 292 -25.71 10.21 -9.56
CA TYR A 292 -25.02 10.21 -8.28
C TYR A 292 -23.94 9.11 -8.31
N PHE A 293 -22.73 9.45 -8.66
CA PHE A 293 -21.70 8.48 -9.00
C PHE A 293 -20.60 8.41 -7.95
N CYS A 294 -20.46 7.24 -7.33
CA CYS A 294 -19.45 6.94 -6.33
C CYS A 294 -18.33 6.07 -6.91
N THR A 295 -17.08 6.40 -6.57
CA THR A 295 -15.90 5.58 -6.86
C THR A 295 -15.24 5.14 -5.56
N MET A 296 -14.68 3.93 -5.52
CA MET A 296 -13.98 3.45 -4.32
C MET A 296 -12.79 4.35 -3.96
N THR A 297 -12.01 4.74 -4.96
CA THR A 297 -10.80 5.58 -4.83
C THR A 297 -10.86 6.71 -5.84
N PRO A 298 -10.00 7.75 -5.75
CA PRO A 298 -9.91 8.78 -6.78
C PRO A 298 -9.43 8.19 -8.10
N TYR A 299 -10.25 8.21 -9.14
CA TYR A 299 -9.85 7.68 -10.46
C TYR A 299 -9.04 8.69 -11.26
N ASP A 300 -9.44 9.94 -11.25
CA ASP A 300 -8.72 11.01 -11.91
C ASP A 300 -8.93 12.34 -11.16
N PRO A 301 -7.87 13.14 -10.92
CA PRO A 301 -7.99 14.40 -10.18
C PRO A 301 -8.77 15.48 -10.95
N THR A 302 -9.01 15.30 -12.25
CA THR A 302 -9.74 16.24 -13.08
C THR A 302 -11.25 16.01 -13.09
N TYR A 303 -11.72 14.85 -12.62
CA TYR A 303 -13.14 14.51 -12.61
C TYR A 303 -13.93 15.39 -11.64
N LYS A 304 -15.15 15.74 -12.05
CA LYS A 304 -16.04 16.61 -11.29
C LYS A 304 -17.34 15.89 -10.95
N GLY A 305 -17.92 16.24 -9.81
CA GLY A 305 -19.23 15.74 -9.39
C GLY A 305 -19.22 14.25 -9.02
N LEU A 306 -18.06 13.65 -8.75
CA LEU A 306 -17.96 12.30 -8.25
C LEU A 306 -17.78 12.28 -6.72
N HIS A 307 -18.33 11.25 -6.11
CA HIS A 307 -18.20 10.96 -4.69
C HIS A 307 -17.14 9.89 -4.48
N VAL A 308 -16.08 10.19 -3.73
CA VAL A 308 -14.96 9.26 -3.52
C VAL A 308 -15.05 8.66 -2.12
N LEU A 309 -15.26 7.34 -2.03
CA LEU A 309 -15.48 6.67 -0.76
C LEU A 309 -14.21 6.58 0.10
N PHE A 310 -13.07 6.32 -0.53
CA PHE A 310 -11.76 6.23 0.12
C PHE A 310 -10.79 7.21 -0.54
N PRO A 311 -10.83 8.50 -0.17
CA PRO A 311 -9.92 9.49 -0.73
C PRO A 311 -8.48 9.22 -0.32
N LYS A 312 -7.52 9.69 -1.13
CA LYS A 312 -6.10 9.67 -0.73
C LYS A 312 -5.90 10.60 0.46
N GLU A 313 -5.35 10.08 1.51
CA GLU A 313 -4.96 10.86 2.67
C GLU A 313 -3.61 11.53 2.43
N ASN A 314 -3.50 12.81 2.74
CA ASN A 314 -2.21 13.47 2.84
C ASN A 314 -1.50 12.96 4.08
N VAL A 315 -0.26 12.53 3.92
CA VAL A 315 0.56 12.10 5.06
C VAL A 315 1.13 13.36 5.71
N VAL A 316 0.42 13.85 6.73
CA VAL A 316 0.82 15.04 7.51
C VAL A 316 1.48 14.64 8.82
N ASN A 317 2.18 15.58 9.43
CA ASN A 317 2.89 15.41 10.70
C ASN A 317 3.84 14.21 10.69
N THR A 318 4.57 14.03 9.56
CA THR A 318 5.69 13.07 9.54
C THR A 318 6.77 13.50 10.52
N ILE A 319 7.68 12.58 10.88
CA ILE A 319 8.78 12.90 11.80
C ILE A 319 9.59 14.12 11.30
N GLY A 320 9.81 14.23 9.98
CA GLY A 320 10.51 15.37 9.39
C GLY A 320 9.77 16.68 9.54
N GLU A 321 8.46 16.67 9.26
CA GLU A 321 7.58 17.83 9.43
C GLU A 321 7.51 18.26 10.89
N TRP A 322 7.32 17.29 11.78
CA TRP A 322 7.16 17.56 13.22
C TRP A 322 8.44 18.13 13.84
N VAL A 323 9.60 17.54 13.53
CA VAL A 323 10.91 18.05 13.98
C VAL A 323 11.13 19.50 13.51
N SER A 324 10.81 19.79 12.23
CA SER A 324 10.86 21.16 11.68
C SER A 324 9.92 22.11 12.41
N ALA A 325 8.67 21.70 12.66
CA ALA A 325 7.67 22.50 13.37
C ALA A 325 8.09 22.85 14.82
N GLN A 326 8.94 22.03 15.45
CA GLN A 326 9.54 22.32 16.76
C GLN A 326 10.78 23.22 16.67
N GLY A 327 11.14 23.71 15.49
CA GLY A 327 12.33 24.56 15.27
C GLY A 327 13.66 23.81 15.48
N LEU A 328 13.66 22.49 15.31
CA LEU A 328 14.81 21.61 15.44
C LEU A 328 15.49 21.39 14.08
N ARG A 329 16.80 21.14 14.09
CA ARG A 329 17.56 20.85 12.87
C ARG A 329 17.69 19.35 12.65
N GLN A 330 17.63 18.95 11.38
CA GLN A 330 17.68 17.54 11.00
C GLN A 330 18.56 17.31 9.77
N LEU A 331 19.15 16.11 9.68
CA LEU A 331 19.95 15.67 8.54
C LEU A 331 19.40 14.36 7.96
N ARG A 332 19.35 14.26 6.63
CA ARG A 332 19.12 13.04 5.88
C ARG A 332 20.39 12.67 5.13
N ILE A 333 20.81 11.42 5.24
CA ILE A 333 21.99 10.93 4.53
C ILE A 333 21.81 9.51 4.03
N ALA A 334 22.08 9.29 2.76
CA ALA A 334 22.12 7.98 2.12
C ALA A 334 22.90 8.05 0.81
N GLU A 335 23.24 6.90 0.26
CA GLU A 335 23.68 6.81 -1.12
C GLU A 335 22.51 6.83 -2.13
N THR A 336 22.79 7.04 -3.42
CA THR A 336 21.80 7.31 -4.48
C THR A 336 20.60 6.37 -4.43
N GLU A 337 20.82 5.06 -4.29
CA GLU A 337 19.76 4.04 -4.31
C GLU A 337 18.73 4.20 -3.20
N LYS A 338 19.12 4.77 -2.07
CA LYS A 338 18.26 4.93 -0.89
C LYS A 338 18.02 6.38 -0.48
N TYR A 339 18.47 7.34 -1.30
CA TYR A 339 18.27 8.76 -1.01
C TYR A 339 16.80 9.17 -0.99
N ALA A 340 16.02 8.71 -1.98
CA ALA A 340 14.58 8.97 -2.00
C ALA A 340 13.85 8.39 -0.78
N HIS A 341 14.35 7.27 -0.22
CA HIS A 341 13.73 6.61 0.92
C HIS A 341 13.86 7.46 2.19
N VAL A 342 15.03 8.01 2.47
CA VAL A 342 15.24 8.88 3.65
C VAL A 342 14.75 10.32 3.44
N THR A 343 14.34 10.71 2.23
CA THR A 343 13.83 12.04 1.89
C THR A 343 12.35 11.98 1.52
N PHE A 344 12.02 11.69 0.27
CA PHE A 344 10.66 11.70 -0.26
C PHE A 344 9.70 10.79 0.51
N PHE A 345 10.05 9.50 0.67
CA PHE A 345 9.16 8.54 1.34
C PHE A 345 9.06 8.81 2.85
N LEU A 346 10.18 9.05 3.53
CA LEU A 346 10.17 9.38 4.96
C LEU A 346 9.39 10.68 5.25
N ASN A 347 9.35 11.61 4.31
CA ASN A 347 8.59 12.86 4.38
C ASN A 347 7.14 12.74 3.85
N GLY A 348 6.62 11.51 3.73
CA GLY A 348 5.22 11.29 3.37
C GLY A 348 4.88 11.60 1.90
N GLY A 349 5.85 11.51 0.98
CA GLY A 349 5.68 11.83 -0.44
C GLY A 349 6.01 13.29 -0.78
N ARG A 350 6.68 14.01 0.11
CA ARG A 350 7.11 15.40 -0.12
C ARG A 350 8.54 15.47 -0.64
N GLU A 351 8.73 16.06 -1.82
CA GLU A 351 10.05 16.28 -2.43
C GLU A 351 10.85 17.40 -1.74
N ALA A 352 10.21 18.54 -1.50
CA ALA A 352 10.88 19.71 -0.93
C ALA A 352 11.31 19.45 0.53
N PRO A 353 12.54 19.80 0.92
CA PRO A 353 12.96 19.68 2.31
C PRO A 353 12.09 20.56 3.22
N TYR A 354 11.99 20.17 4.48
CA TYR A 354 11.40 21.01 5.52
C TYR A 354 12.41 22.07 5.98
N GLU A 355 11.93 23.10 6.65
CA GLU A 355 12.81 24.10 7.26
C GLU A 355 13.73 23.42 8.30
N GLY A 356 15.04 23.69 8.23
CA GLY A 356 16.05 23.05 9.09
C GLY A 356 16.42 21.60 8.68
N GLU A 357 15.94 21.12 7.53
CA GLU A 357 16.32 19.81 6.96
C GLU A 357 17.48 19.98 5.95
N ASP A 358 18.65 19.49 6.33
CA ASP A 358 19.80 19.36 5.43
C ASP A 358 19.85 17.93 4.86
N ARG A 359 20.41 17.78 3.66
CA ARG A 359 20.49 16.52 2.93
C ARG A 359 21.89 16.29 2.38
N ILE A 360 22.42 15.08 2.61
CA ILE A 360 23.69 14.62 2.02
C ILE A 360 23.40 13.41 1.13
N LEU A 361 23.60 13.58 -0.17
CA LEU A 361 23.58 12.51 -1.16
C LEU A 361 25.02 12.06 -1.43
N VAL A 362 25.25 10.75 -1.29
CA VAL A 362 26.50 10.10 -1.72
C VAL A 362 26.21 9.31 -2.98
N PRO A 363 26.96 9.50 -4.09
CA PRO A 363 26.73 8.71 -5.30
C PRO A 363 26.97 7.22 -5.05
N SER A 364 26.05 6.38 -5.47
CA SER A 364 26.28 4.92 -5.52
C SER A 364 27.29 4.56 -6.61
N PRO A 365 28.03 3.44 -6.46
CA PRO A 365 29.01 3.02 -7.45
C PRO A 365 28.38 2.79 -8.82
N SER A 366 29.05 3.24 -9.88
CA SER A 366 28.59 3.08 -11.25
C SER A 366 29.00 1.71 -11.81
N VAL A 367 28.38 0.64 -11.26
CA VAL A 367 28.58 -0.76 -11.66
C VAL A 367 27.29 -1.35 -12.24
N ALA A 368 27.41 -2.44 -13.02
CA ALA A 368 26.22 -3.07 -13.62
C ALA A 368 25.33 -3.72 -12.56
N THR A 369 25.92 -4.39 -11.57
CA THR A 369 25.27 -5.01 -10.43
C THR A 369 26.14 -4.85 -9.18
N TYR A 370 25.54 -4.76 -7.99
CA TYR A 370 26.29 -4.42 -6.78
C TYR A 370 27.09 -5.58 -6.17
N ASP A 371 26.96 -6.81 -6.66
CA ASP A 371 27.89 -7.90 -6.35
C ASP A 371 29.33 -7.63 -6.84
N LEU A 372 29.50 -6.78 -7.86
CA LEU A 372 30.80 -6.34 -8.34
C LEU A 372 31.49 -5.37 -7.39
N GLN A 373 30.74 -4.65 -6.57
CA GLN A 373 31.23 -3.73 -5.54
C GLN A 373 30.33 -3.75 -4.30
N PRO A 374 30.37 -4.84 -3.48
CA PRO A 374 29.45 -5.04 -2.36
C PRO A 374 29.55 -3.99 -1.24
N GLN A 375 30.70 -3.34 -1.11
CA GLN A 375 30.88 -2.23 -0.16
C GLN A 375 30.04 -1.01 -0.51
N MET A 376 29.62 -0.90 -1.78
CA MET A 376 28.92 0.24 -2.32
C MET A 376 29.60 1.56 -1.90
N SER A 377 28.84 2.53 -1.39
CA SER A 377 29.38 3.79 -0.89
C SER A 377 29.31 3.92 0.64
N ALA A 378 29.15 2.80 1.36
CA ALA A 378 28.94 2.82 2.81
C ALA A 378 30.07 3.53 3.57
N SER A 379 31.34 3.37 3.16
CA SER A 379 32.48 4.05 3.78
C SER A 379 32.41 5.56 3.63
N GLU A 380 32.10 6.07 2.43
CA GLU A 380 31.97 7.52 2.18
C GLU A 380 30.76 8.10 2.93
N VAL A 381 29.64 7.38 2.97
CA VAL A 381 28.48 7.74 3.81
C VAL A 381 28.89 7.87 5.27
N THR A 382 29.66 6.91 5.78
CA THR A 382 30.16 6.91 7.16
C THR A 382 31.05 8.12 7.44
N GLU A 383 32.03 8.40 6.57
CA GLU A 383 32.94 9.55 6.75
C GLU A 383 32.18 10.87 6.81
N LYS A 384 31.30 11.13 5.83
CA LYS A 384 30.50 12.37 5.79
C LYS A 384 29.56 12.49 6.98
N LEU A 385 28.99 11.36 7.44
CA LEU A 385 28.12 11.38 8.61
C LEU A 385 28.87 11.65 9.90
N VAL A 386 30.04 11.04 10.09
CA VAL A 386 30.90 11.29 11.27
C VAL A 386 31.33 12.76 11.32
N GLU A 387 31.70 13.35 10.19
CA GLU A 387 31.97 14.79 10.10
C GLU A 387 30.75 15.64 10.48
N ALA A 388 29.56 15.30 9.98
CA ALA A 388 28.32 15.99 10.31
C ALA A 388 27.95 15.87 11.79
N ILE A 389 28.09 14.67 12.38
CA ILE A 389 27.89 14.43 13.82
C ILE A 389 28.80 15.31 14.67
N ALA A 390 30.09 15.45 14.29
CA ALA A 390 31.06 16.24 15.01
C ALA A 390 30.74 17.75 15.03
N THR A 391 29.91 18.24 14.11
CA THR A 391 29.43 19.62 14.13
C THR A 391 28.43 19.91 15.25
N GLU A 392 27.79 18.87 15.77
CA GLU A 392 26.74 18.89 16.80
C GLU A 392 25.54 19.80 16.50
N GLN A 393 25.35 20.18 15.21
CA GLN A 393 24.31 21.13 14.83
C GLN A 393 22.93 20.50 14.62
N TYR A 394 22.82 19.16 14.51
CA TYR A 394 21.57 18.46 14.25
C TYR A 394 20.99 17.84 15.52
N ASP A 395 19.69 17.99 15.69
CA ASP A 395 18.91 17.37 16.76
C ASP A 395 18.43 15.96 16.36
N PHE A 396 18.12 15.78 15.06
CA PHE A 396 17.71 14.50 14.47
C PHE A 396 18.54 14.18 13.22
N ILE A 397 19.00 12.96 13.12
CA ILE A 397 19.70 12.44 11.93
C ILE A 397 19.02 11.16 11.48
N CYS A 398 18.75 11.00 10.17
CA CYS A 398 18.30 9.76 9.57
C CYS A 398 19.33 9.31 8.52
N LEU A 399 19.89 8.13 8.75
CA LEU A 399 20.86 7.44 7.90
C LEU A 399 20.23 6.17 7.32
N ASN A 400 20.51 5.85 6.06
CA ASN A 400 20.26 4.54 5.48
C ASN A 400 21.55 3.97 4.87
N PHE A 401 21.87 2.71 5.20
CA PHE A 401 22.88 1.89 4.53
C PHE A 401 22.19 0.92 3.57
N ALA A 402 22.46 1.04 2.28
CA ALA A 402 21.77 0.34 1.21
C ALA A 402 22.20 -1.11 0.98
N ASN A 403 23.36 -1.49 1.50
CA ASN A 403 24.10 -2.68 1.05
C ASN A 403 23.34 -3.99 1.23
N GLY A 404 22.68 -4.21 2.38
CA GLY A 404 21.98 -5.46 2.69
C GLY A 404 20.91 -5.78 1.66
N ASP A 405 20.17 -4.77 1.23
CA ASP A 405 19.12 -4.88 0.22
C ASP A 405 19.68 -4.95 -1.20
N MET A 406 20.46 -3.95 -1.60
CA MET A 406 20.92 -3.82 -2.97
C MET A 406 21.84 -4.96 -3.41
N VAL A 407 22.70 -5.44 -2.53
CA VAL A 407 23.53 -6.61 -2.81
C VAL A 407 22.73 -7.90 -2.66
N GLY A 408 21.78 -7.93 -1.71
CA GLY A 408 20.86 -9.05 -1.53
C GLY A 408 20.08 -9.39 -2.81
N HIS A 409 19.60 -8.37 -3.52
CA HIS A 409 18.90 -8.54 -4.81
C HIS A 409 19.74 -9.21 -5.91
N THR A 410 21.06 -9.28 -5.78
CA THR A 410 21.92 -9.98 -6.74
C THR A 410 21.91 -11.51 -6.55
N GLY A 411 21.56 -12.00 -5.35
CA GLY A 411 21.60 -13.41 -4.99
C GLY A 411 23.00 -14.01 -4.94
N VAL A 412 24.05 -13.18 -4.99
CA VAL A 412 25.45 -13.62 -4.94
C VAL A 412 25.91 -13.69 -3.48
N TYR A 413 25.90 -14.88 -2.91
CA TYR A 413 26.15 -15.15 -1.49
C TYR A 413 27.41 -14.48 -0.94
N ASP A 414 28.57 -14.72 -1.56
CA ASP A 414 29.87 -14.15 -1.14
C ASP A 414 29.90 -12.60 -1.19
N ALA A 415 29.09 -12.02 -2.07
CA ALA A 415 28.97 -10.57 -2.16
C ALA A 415 28.11 -10.04 -1.00
N ILE A 416 27.02 -10.75 -0.65
CA ILE A 416 26.16 -10.41 0.47
C ILE A 416 26.96 -10.50 1.78
N GLU A 417 27.81 -11.52 1.97
CA GLU A 417 28.72 -11.61 3.14
C GLU A 417 29.61 -10.36 3.26
N LYS A 418 30.22 -9.92 2.17
CA LYS A 418 31.07 -8.71 2.15
C LYS A 418 30.26 -7.45 2.46
N ALA A 419 29.04 -7.35 1.95
CA ALA A 419 28.14 -6.25 2.24
C ALA A 419 27.80 -6.19 3.74
N VAL A 420 27.44 -7.32 4.35
CA VAL A 420 27.13 -7.44 5.79
C VAL A 420 28.33 -7.04 6.65
N VAL A 421 29.55 -7.53 6.34
CA VAL A 421 30.78 -7.17 7.06
C VAL A 421 31.05 -5.67 6.96
N THR A 422 30.87 -5.09 5.78
CA THR A 422 31.07 -3.65 5.57
C THR A 422 30.10 -2.81 6.38
N VAL A 423 28.80 -3.17 6.34
CA VAL A 423 27.76 -2.44 7.09
C VAL A 423 28.00 -2.56 8.60
N ASP A 424 28.39 -3.73 9.12
CA ASP A 424 28.71 -3.90 10.54
C ASP A 424 29.85 -2.96 11.00
N ALA A 425 30.92 -2.86 10.20
CA ALA A 425 32.04 -1.97 10.50
C ALA A 425 31.62 -0.49 10.46
N CYS A 426 30.90 -0.08 9.43
CA CYS A 426 30.40 1.29 9.24
C CYS A 426 29.40 1.68 10.35
N ALA A 427 28.42 0.82 10.65
CA ALA A 427 27.45 1.02 11.71
C ALA A 427 28.13 1.17 13.08
N GLY A 428 29.11 0.32 13.37
CA GLY A 428 29.91 0.42 14.60
C GLY A 428 30.63 1.75 14.73
N ALA A 429 31.24 2.26 13.65
CA ALA A 429 31.92 3.56 13.64
C ALA A 429 30.94 4.73 13.84
N VAL A 430 29.78 4.69 13.16
CA VAL A 430 28.74 5.71 13.33
C VAL A 430 28.19 5.72 14.75
N ILE A 431 27.88 4.55 15.34
CA ILE A 431 27.38 4.48 16.72
C ILE A 431 28.40 5.05 17.69
N ALA A 432 29.69 4.71 17.53
CA ALA A 432 30.75 5.24 18.38
C ALA A 432 30.87 6.78 18.30
N ALA A 433 30.84 7.33 17.08
CA ALA A 433 30.88 8.78 16.87
C ALA A 433 29.63 9.47 17.44
N ALA A 434 28.44 8.92 17.19
CA ALA A 434 27.18 9.47 17.70
C ALA A 434 27.18 9.53 19.23
N ARG A 435 27.60 8.46 19.90
CA ARG A 435 27.71 8.41 21.36
C ARG A 435 28.71 9.42 21.91
N ALA A 436 29.86 9.60 21.26
CA ALA A 436 30.88 10.56 21.67
C ALA A 436 30.38 12.02 21.62
N HIS A 437 29.43 12.32 20.74
CA HIS A 437 28.83 13.65 20.54
C HIS A 437 27.42 13.79 21.15
N GLY A 438 27.03 12.87 22.06
CA GLY A 438 25.81 12.98 22.86
C GLY A 438 24.51 12.59 22.12
N TYR A 439 24.62 11.86 21.03
CA TYR A 439 23.46 11.27 20.37
C TYR A 439 23.09 9.94 21.01
N GLU A 440 21.80 9.70 21.12
CA GLU A 440 21.26 8.36 21.29
C GLU A 440 21.01 7.75 19.90
N VAL A 441 21.16 6.44 19.77
CA VAL A 441 21.01 5.78 18.45
C VAL A 441 19.87 4.79 18.50
N VAL A 442 18.97 4.87 17.52
CA VAL A 442 17.95 3.88 17.22
C VAL A 442 18.36 3.21 15.91
N GLN A 443 18.83 1.97 15.98
CA GLN A 443 19.15 1.18 14.79
C GLN A 443 17.99 0.24 14.51
N ILE A 444 17.53 0.25 13.25
CA ILE A 444 16.48 -0.62 12.73
C ILE A 444 16.86 -1.14 11.34
N ALA A 445 15.97 -1.93 10.74
CA ALA A 445 15.87 -2.13 9.30
C ALA A 445 14.42 -1.90 8.86
N ASP A 446 14.21 -1.73 7.58
CA ASP A 446 12.89 -1.47 6.99
C ASP A 446 12.20 -2.73 6.47
N HIS A 447 12.96 -3.75 6.10
CA HIS A 447 12.55 -5.11 5.74
C HIS A 447 13.77 -6.05 5.76
N GLY A 448 13.55 -7.35 5.58
CA GLY A 448 14.61 -8.32 5.40
C GLY A 448 14.91 -8.58 3.92
N ASN A 449 16.17 -8.98 3.64
CA ASN A 449 16.66 -9.46 2.35
C ASN A 449 17.90 -10.35 2.57
N ALA A 450 18.99 -9.80 3.12
CA ALA A 450 20.26 -10.52 3.37
C ALA A 450 20.14 -11.65 4.42
N ASP A 451 19.06 -11.70 5.17
CA ASP A 451 18.71 -12.75 6.12
C ASP A 451 18.10 -14.00 5.45
N TYR A 452 17.83 -13.95 4.14
CA TYR A 452 17.27 -15.07 3.39
C TYR A 452 17.77 -15.08 1.94
N ALA A 453 19.05 -15.39 1.75
CA ALA A 453 19.73 -15.35 0.44
C ALA A 453 19.65 -16.66 -0.37
N VAL A 454 19.16 -17.77 0.20
CA VAL A 454 19.08 -19.08 -0.46
C VAL A 454 17.70 -19.71 -0.24
N ASN A 455 17.05 -20.08 -1.33
CA ASN A 455 15.76 -20.78 -1.32
C ASN A 455 15.90 -22.23 -0.82
N ALA A 456 14.77 -22.85 -0.47
CA ALA A 456 14.74 -24.24 0.03
C ALA A 456 15.27 -25.26 -0.98
N ASP A 457 15.21 -24.98 -2.29
CA ASP A 457 15.76 -25.80 -3.36
C ASP A 457 17.27 -25.55 -3.63
N GLY A 458 17.88 -24.64 -2.87
CA GLY A 458 19.29 -24.26 -3.01
C GLY A 458 19.57 -23.19 -4.05
N SER A 459 18.55 -22.70 -4.75
CA SER A 459 18.69 -21.56 -5.69
C SER A 459 18.88 -20.24 -4.94
N PRO A 460 19.55 -19.23 -5.54
CA PRO A 460 19.63 -17.90 -4.94
C PRO A 460 18.23 -17.28 -4.74
N ASN A 461 18.00 -16.67 -3.59
CA ASN A 461 16.85 -15.79 -3.38
C ASN A 461 17.28 -14.35 -3.64
N THR A 462 16.49 -13.63 -4.41
CA THR A 462 16.70 -12.20 -4.73
C THR A 462 15.54 -11.33 -4.26
N ALA A 463 14.54 -11.92 -3.62
CA ALA A 463 13.37 -11.23 -3.09
C ALA A 463 13.58 -10.88 -1.60
N HIS A 464 12.77 -9.95 -1.10
CA HIS A 464 12.72 -9.66 0.33
C HIS A 464 12.24 -10.87 1.13
N SER A 465 12.44 -10.85 2.45
CA SER A 465 11.94 -11.88 3.35
C SER A 465 10.69 -11.42 4.12
N LEU A 466 9.96 -12.37 4.69
CA LEU A 466 8.87 -12.12 5.64
C LEU A 466 9.37 -12.09 7.10
N ASN A 467 10.68 -12.19 7.30
CA ASN A 467 11.26 -12.22 8.63
C ASN A 467 11.16 -10.85 9.31
N PRO A 468 11.08 -10.79 10.64
CA PRO A 468 11.15 -9.53 11.37
C PRO A 468 12.54 -8.91 11.25
N VAL A 469 12.63 -7.64 11.62
CA VAL A 469 13.89 -6.90 11.63
C VAL A 469 14.26 -6.45 13.04
N PRO A 470 15.55 -6.19 13.33
CA PRO A 470 15.96 -5.75 14.66
C PRO A 470 15.59 -4.29 14.92
N ILE A 471 15.31 -3.97 16.18
CA ILE A 471 15.40 -2.63 16.76
C ILE A 471 16.38 -2.68 17.94
N LEU A 472 17.43 -1.87 17.88
CA LEU A 472 18.43 -1.70 18.94
C LEU A 472 18.47 -0.23 19.36
N VAL A 473 18.33 0.04 20.66
CA VAL A 473 18.37 1.41 21.20
C VAL A 473 19.60 1.62 22.06
N VAL A 474 20.60 2.30 21.51
CA VAL A 474 21.86 2.60 22.20
C VAL A 474 21.70 3.88 23.04
N SER A 475 21.17 3.71 24.23
CA SER A 475 20.89 4.78 25.19
C SER A 475 21.07 4.27 26.63
N ASP A 476 21.72 5.07 27.48
CA ASP A 476 21.86 4.76 28.91
C ASP A 476 20.58 5.10 29.69
N ARG A 477 19.63 5.81 29.08
CA ARG A 477 18.34 6.19 29.67
C ARG A 477 17.23 5.15 29.45
N VAL A 478 17.45 4.19 28.57
CA VAL A 478 16.45 3.17 28.23
C VAL A 478 16.71 1.92 29.04
N GLU A 479 15.67 1.44 29.70
CA GLU A 479 15.70 0.19 30.46
C GLU A 479 15.35 -1.01 29.57
N ARG A 480 14.29 -0.86 28.73
CA ARG A 480 13.75 -1.94 27.92
C ARG A 480 13.22 -1.41 26.58
N VAL A 481 13.27 -2.26 25.55
CA VAL A 481 12.63 -2.08 24.26
C VAL A 481 11.62 -3.22 24.05
N GLU A 482 10.45 -2.92 23.50
CA GLU A 482 9.41 -3.90 23.19
C GLU A 482 9.35 -4.19 21.69
N ASN A 483 8.84 -5.39 21.35
CA ASN A 483 8.54 -5.72 19.96
C ASN A 483 7.44 -4.80 19.40
N GLY A 484 7.53 -4.49 18.11
CA GLY A 484 6.57 -3.58 17.46
C GLY A 484 6.51 -3.72 15.95
N VAL A 485 6.15 -2.61 15.33
CA VAL A 485 6.07 -2.44 13.87
C VAL A 485 6.81 -1.16 13.46
N LEU A 486 7.05 -0.96 12.16
CA LEU A 486 7.78 0.23 11.67
C LEU A 486 7.11 1.56 12.03
N ALA A 487 5.79 1.58 12.13
CA ALA A 487 5.01 2.73 12.56
C ALA A 487 5.31 3.20 13.99
N ASP A 488 5.88 2.35 14.81
CA ASP A 488 6.23 2.64 16.22
C ASP A 488 7.58 3.40 16.36
N VAL A 489 8.35 3.49 15.26
CA VAL A 489 9.70 4.06 15.28
C VAL A 489 9.68 5.58 15.53
N ALA A 490 8.87 6.35 14.77
CA ALA A 490 8.83 7.81 14.94
C ALA A 490 8.36 8.24 16.35
N PRO A 491 7.27 7.69 16.94
CA PRO A 491 6.90 7.99 18.32
C PRO A 491 8.00 7.65 19.33
N THR A 492 8.74 6.55 19.11
CA THR A 492 9.86 6.14 19.95
C THR A 492 11.03 7.13 19.86
N VAL A 493 11.40 7.54 18.63
CA VAL A 493 12.44 8.56 18.40
C VAL A 493 12.07 9.90 19.03
N LEU A 494 10.84 10.39 18.84
CA LEU A 494 10.36 11.64 19.44
C LEU A 494 10.38 11.57 20.97
N THR A 495 10.05 10.44 21.57
CA THR A 495 10.13 10.22 23.02
C THR A 495 11.59 10.35 23.51
N LEU A 496 12.54 9.74 22.81
CA LEU A 496 13.97 9.86 23.12
C LEU A 496 14.45 11.30 22.98
N MET A 497 13.96 12.05 21.99
CA MET A 497 14.24 13.48 21.80
C MET A 497 13.58 14.36 22.86
N GLY A 498 12.65 13.83 23.65
CA GLY A 498 11.85 14.60 24.61
C GLY A 498 10.86 15.54 23.93
N GLN A 499 10.40 15.18 22.73
CA GLN A 499 9.41 15.93 21.97
C GLN A 499 8.00 15.33 22.14
N PRO A 500 6.95 16.16 22.07
CA PRO A 500 5.58 15.65 22.04
C PRO A 500 5.33 14.84 20.77
N ILE A 501 4.44 13.86 20.86
CA ILE A 501 4.01 13.03 19.72
C ILE A 501 2.75 13.68 19.13
N PRO A 502 2.70 13.97 17.82
CA PRO A 502 1.49 14.49 17.20
C PRO A 502 0.36 13.45 17.19
N PRO A 503 -0.91 13.88 17.28
CA PRO A 503 -2.06 12.96 17.40
C PRO A 503 -2.24 12.03 16.18
N GLU A 504 -1.72 12.41 15.02
CA GLU A 504 -1.75 11.59 13.81
C GLU A 504 -0.80 10.37 13.88
N MET A 505 0.24 10.43 14.71
CA MET A 505 1.11 9.29 14.96
C MET A 505 0.44 8.33 15.95
N THR A 506 -0.17 7.27 15.43
CA THR A 506 -0.87 6.25 16.22
C THR A 506 0.02 5.08 16.63
N GLY A 507 1.28 5.07 16.19
CA GLY A 507 2.28 4.09 16.62
C GLY A 507 2.57 4.18 18.12
N ARG A 508 3.00 3.06 18.71
CA ARG A 508 3.32 2.97 20.13
C ARG A 508 4.75 3.43 20.41
N VAL A 509 4.99 3.90 21.61
CA VAL A 509 6.34 4.11 22.12
C VAL A 509 6.89 2.76 22.60
N LEU A 510 7.98 2.30 22.01
CA LEU A 510 8.55 0.97 22.31
C LEU A 510 9.56 0.97 23.46
N VAL A 511 9.95 2.12 23.97
CA VAL A 511 10.98 2.24 25.03
C VAL A 511 10.36 2.47 26.40
N THR A 512 10.87 1.77 27.40
CA THR A 512 10.68 2.09 28.83
C THR A 512 11.90 2.88 29.30
N MET A 513 11.69 4.09 29.78
CA MET A 513 12.75 4.96 30.29
C MET A 513 13.09 4.56 31.74
N ARG A 514 14.38 4.72 32.12
CA ARG A 514 14.85 4.53 33.51
C ARG A 514 14.40 5.64 34.43
#